data_3e4753d24eaabc0f05861ac29f962a7c
#
_entry.id   3e4753d24eaabc0f05861ac29f962a7c
#
_cell.length_a   1.000
_cell.length_b   1.000
_cell.length_c   1.000
_cell.angle_alpha   90.00
_cell.angle_beta   90.00
_cell.angle_gamma   90.00
#
_symmetry.space_group_name_H-M   'P 1'
#
loop_
_entity.id
_entity.type
_entity.pdbx_description
1 polymer ?
#
loop_
_entity_poly.entity_id
_entity_poly.type
_entity_poly.pdbx_seq_one_letter_code
_entity_poly.pdbx_strand_id
1 'polypeptide(L)'
;KHEQYAFIRKYKKQTLLVVLNFDDRQVDMQVRIPQDAFEYLKLEEESLAKAEDLLTGTEYTFPLHPHTPICLTLPAWKGVILKIKG
;
A
#
# COMPACT_ATOMS: atom_id res chain seq x y z
N LYS A 1 -8.21 14.85 15.48
CA LYS A 1 -7.80 13.47 15.65
C LYS A 1 -7.19 12.94 14.35
N HIS A 2 -6.03 12.36 14.45
CA HIS A 2 -5.26 11.93 13.28
C HIS A 2 -5.37 10.44 13.11
N GLU A 3 -6.09 9.99 12.10
CA GLU A 3 -6.27 8.56 11.88
C GLU A 3 -5.90 8.19 10.45
N GLN A 4 -5.00 7.24 10.34
CA GLN A 4 -4.63 6.63 9.08
C GLN A 4 -4.78 5.13 9.21
N TYR A 5 -5.19 4.49 8.14
CA TYR A 5 -5.38 3.05 8.10
C TYR A 5 -4.68 2.48 6.88
N ALA A 6 -4.09 1.32 7.07
CA ALA A 6 -3.49 0.59 5.97
C ALA A 6 -3.75 -0.89 6.17
N PHE A 7 -4.19 -1.56 5.13
CA PHE A 7 -4.33 -3.01 5.18
C PHE A 7 -4.09 -3.61 3.81
N ILE A 8 -3.70 -4.87 3.81
CA ILE A 8 -3.39 -5.58 2.58
C ILE A 8 -4.29 -6.81 2.49
N ARG A 9 -4.77 -7.08 1.29
CA ARG A 9 -5.62 -8.25 1.02
C ARG A 9 -5.14 -8.92 -0.24
N LYS A 10 -5.27 -10.24 -0.25
CA LYS A 10 -5.00 -11.01 -1.46
C LYS A 10 -6.23 -11.86 -1.76
N TYR A 11 -6.73 -11.72 -2.96
CA TYR A 11 -7.86 -12.51 -3.43
C TYR A 11 -7.47 -13.15 -4.76
N LYS A 12 -7.42 -14.49 -4.78
CA LYS A 12 -6.90 -15.24 -5.92
C LYS A 12 -5.46 -14.77 -6.22
N LYS A 13 -5.24 -14.16 -7.38
CA LYS A 13 -3.91 -13.67 -7.76
C LYS A 13 -3.78 -12.16 -7.64
N GLN A 14 -4.77 -11.50 -7.05
CA GLN A 14 -4.74 -10.05 -6.88
C GLN A 14 -4.32 -9.67 -5.47
N THR A 15 -3.35 -8.79 -5.37
CA THR A 15 -2.93 -8.22 -4.09
C THR A 15 -3.31 -6.75 -4.09
N LEU A 16 -4.09 -6.36 -3.09
CA LEU A 16 -4.56 -4.99 -2.93
C LEU A 16 -4.01 -4.41 -1.63
N LEU A 17 -3.39 -3.25 -1.73
CA LEU A 17 -2.97 -2.48 -0.57
C LEU A 17 -3.87 -1.26 -0.48
N VAL A 18 -4.63 -1.16 0.60
CA VAL A 18 -5.55 -0.05 0.83
C VAL A 18 -4.97 0.84 1.90
N VAL A 19 -4.83 2.12 1.61
CA VAL A 19 -4.29 3.10 2.56
C VAL A 19 -5.22 4.29 2.57
N LEU A 20 -5.65 4.68 3.78
CA LEU A 20 -6.66 5.72 3.96
C LEU A 20 -6.15 6.79 4.92
N ASN A 21 -6.41 8.04 4.58
CA ASN A 21 -6.09 9.18 5.44
C ASN A 21 -7.39 9.86 5.88
N PHE A 22 -7.73 9.72 7.16
CA PHE A 22 -8.90 10.36 7.77
C PHE A 22 -8.52 11.60 8.57
N ASP A 23 -7.47 12.30 8.13
CA ASP A 23 -7.04 13.53 8.75
C ASP A 23 -7.47 14.70 7.85
N ASP A 24 -7.63 15.87 8.44
CA ASP A 24 -7.95 17.09 7.70
C ASP A 24 -6.71 17.72 7.07
N ARG A 25 -5.56 17.03 7.10
CA ARG A 25 -4.29 17.47 6.53
C ARG A 25 -3.71 16.38 5.65
N GLN A 26 -2.89 16.81 4.70
CA GLN A 26 -2.06 15.89 3.93
C GLN A 26 -1.03 15.25 4.85
N VAL A 27 -0.82 13.96 4.71
CA VAL A 27 0.16 13.23 5.50
C VAL A 27 1.09 12.43 4.61
N ASP A 28 2.34 12.32 5.05
CA ASP A 28 3.31 11.41 4.46
C ASP A 28 3.28 10.14 5.30
N MET A 29 2.91 9.03 4.68
CA MET A 29 2.78 7.76 5.37
C MET A 29 3.88 6.81 4.96
N GLN A 30 4.37 6.07 5.94
CA GLN A 30 5.27 4.94 5.71
C GLN A 30 4.52 3.68 6.07
N VAL A 31 4.24 2.86 5.06
CA VAL A 31 3.48 1.63 5.25
C VAL A 31 4.45 0.46 5.20
N ARG A 32 4.47 -0.34 6.27
CA ARG A 32 5.29 -1.54 6.34
C ARG A 32 4.40 -2.76 6.29
N ILE A 33 4.76 -3.68 5.42
CA ILE A 33 4.09 -4.96 5.36
C ILE A 33 4.94 -5.94 6.18
N PRO A 34 4.41 -6.46 7.29
CA PRO A 34 5.22 -7.33 8.16
C PRO A 34 5.62 -8.62 7.46
N GLN A 35 6.70 -9.22 7.94
CA GLN A 35 7.17 -10.52 7.45
C GLN A 35 6.06 -11.57 7.49
N ASP A 36 5.27 -11.58 8.57
CA ASP A 36 4.19 -12.54 8.74
C ASP A 36 3.15 -12.41 7.61
N ALA A 37 2.86 -11.18 7.17
CA ALA A 37 1.92 -10.97 6.08
C ALA A 37 2.48 -11.50 4.75
N PHE A 38 3.77 -11.34 4.52
CA PHE A 38 4.41 -11.91 3.33
C PHE A 38 4.24 -13.43 3.30
N GLU A 39 4.44 -14.07 4.44
CA GLU A 39 4.30 -15.52 4.54
C GLU A 39 2.86 -15.96 4.43
N TYR A 40 1.97 -15.30 5.16
CA TYR A 40 0.56 -15.67 5.20
C TYR A 40 -0.11 -15.48 3.83
N LEU A 41 0.17 -14.38 3.18
CA LEU A 41 -0.41 -14.05 1.87
C LEU A 41 0.41 -14.59 0.69
N LYS A 42 1.54 -15.21 0.97
CA LYS A 42 2.45 -15.76 -0.05
C LYS A 42 2.86 -14.68 -1.04
N LEU A 43 3.27 -13.55 -0.51
CA LEU A 43 3.76 -12.45 -1.33
C LEU A 43 5.21 -12.70 -1.71
N GLU A 44 5.57 -12.33 -2.93
CA GLU A 44 6.96 -12.39 -3.38
C GLU A 44 7.61 -11.04 -3.20
N GLU A 45 8.84 -11.06 -2.69
CA GLU A 45 9.62 -9.82 -2.54
C GLU A 45 10.11 -9.36 -3.91
N GLU A 46 10.04 -8.06 -4.13
CA GLU A 46 10.49 -7.46 -5.38
C GLU A 46 11.26 -6.18 -5.08
N SER A 47 12.36 -5.99 -5.78
CA SER A 47 13.15 -4.77 -5.60
C SER A 47 12.40 -3.55 -6.13
N LEU A 48 11.53 -3.73 -7.12
CA LEU A 48 10.71 -2.66 -7.67
C LEU A 48 9.38 -3.23 -8.14
N ALA A 49 8.41 -3.20 -7.25
CA ALA A 49 7.06 -3.65 -7.58
C ALA A 49 6.29 -2.51 -8.25
N LYS A 50 5.39 -2.87 -9.15
CA LYS A 50 4.50 -1.91 -9.80
C LYS A 50 3.10 -2.07 -9.25
N ALA A 51 2.44 -0.95 -9.06
CA ALA A 51 1.07 -0.94 -8.56
C ALA A 51 0.27 0.15 -9.24
N GLU A 52 -1.02 -0.06 -9.34
CA GLU A 52 -1.93 0.91 -9.92
C GLU A 52 -2.98 1.30 -8.90
N ASP A 53 -3.19 2.60 -8.72
CA ASP A 53 -4.27 3.09 -7.87
C ASP A 53 -5.58 2.93 -8.65
N LEU A 54 -6.46 2.08 -8.15
CA LEU A 54 -7.72 1.77 -8.82
C LEU A 54 -8.69 2.96 -8.81
N LEU A 55 -8.46 3.96 -7.96
CA LEU A 55 -9.32 5.13 -7.87
C LEU A 55 -8.96 6.19 -8.90
N THR A 56 -7.68 6.31 -9.25
CA THR A 56 -7.20 7.40 -10.13
C THR A 56 -6.49 6.90 -11.38
N GLY A 57 -6.07 5.63 -11.40
CA GLY A 57 -5.25 5.10 -12.49
C GLY A 57 -3.78 5.45 -12.38
N THR A 58 -3.38 6.14 -11.32
CA THR A 58 -1.98 6.53 -11.12
C THR A 58 -1.12 5.30 -10.86
N GLU A 59 0.03 5.23 -11.51
CA GLU A 59 0.98 4.13 -11.30
C GLU A 59 2.00 4.50 -10.25
N TYR A 60 2.33 3.51 -9.42
CA TYR A 60 3.33 3.64 -8.37
C TYR A 60 4.37 2.54 -8.53
N THR A 61 5.59 2.83 -8.14
CA THR A 61 6.65 1.82 -8.04
C THR A 61 7.28 1.93 -6.66
N PHE A 62 7.54 0.79 -6.05
CA PHE A 62 8.14 0.78 -4.72
C PHE A 62 8.77 -0.59 -4.45
N PRO A 63 9.75 -0.66 -3.56
CA PRO A 63 10.28 -1.95 -3.15
C PRO A 63 9.23 -2.68 -2.32
N LEU A 64 8.97 -3.93 -2.67
CA LEU A 64 8.04 -4.78 -1.92
C LEU A 64 8.86 -5.72 -1.07
N HIS A 65 9.06 -5.32 0.18
CA HIS A 65 9.99 -5.99 1.07
C HIS A 65 9.57 -5.75 2.52
N PRO A 66 9.64 -6.76 3.39
CA PRO A 66 9.15 -6.59 4.77
C PRO A 66 9.92 -5.57 5.60
N HIS A 67 11.16 -5.27 5.23
CA HIS A 67 11.98 -4.33 6.00
C HIS A 67 12.07 -2.94 5.37
N THR A 68 11.38 -2.72 4.26
CA THR A 68 11.43 -1.45 3.55
C THR A 68 10.04 -0.84 3.51
N PRO A 69 9.84 0.37 4.06
CA PRO A 69 8.52 0.98 4.04
C PRO A 69 8.13 1.47 2.65
N ILE A 70 6.83 1.43 2.38
CA ILE A 70 6.24 2.04 1.20
C ILE A 70 5.85 3.46 1.60
N CYS A 71 6.44 4.44 0.94
CA CYS A 71 6.20 5.85 1.28
C CYS A 71 5.13 6.42 0.36
N LEU A 72 4.07 6.93 0.96
CA LEU A 72 2.92 7.49 0.25
C LEU A 72 2.55 8.84 0.84
N THR A 73 2.24 9.80 -0.03
CA THR A 73 1.70 11.08 0.40
C THR A 73 0.22 11.10 0.07
N LEU A 74 -0.61 11.21 1.09
CA LEU A 74 -2.06 11.22 0.92
C LEU A 74 -2.64 12.58 1.28
N PRO A 75 -3.41 13.19 0.37
CA PRO A 75 -4.15 14.41 0.72
C PRO A 75 -5.16 14.15 1.83
N ALA A 76 -5.65 15.22 2.43
CA ALA A 76 -6.68 15.12 3.48
C ALA A 76 -7.90 14.37 2.96
N TRP A 77 -8.42 13.46 3.77
CA TRP A 77 -9.64 12.69 3.49
C TRP A 77 -9.57 11.85 2.21
N LYS A 78 -8.36 11.49 1.79
CA LYS A 78 -8.16 10.69 0.58
C LYS A 78 -7.53 9.34 0.92
N GLY A 79 -7.65 8.43 -0.01
CA GLY A 79 -7.04 7.12 0.11
C GLY A 79 -6.58 6.61 -1.23
N VAL A 80 -5.87 5.50 -1.21
CA VAL A 80 -5.46 4.80 -2.42
C VAL A 80 -5.82 3.32 -2.27
N ILE A 81 -6.16 2.70 -3.39
CA ILE A 81 -6.33 1.26 -3.47
C ILE A 81 -5.34 0.80 -4.52
N LEU A 82 -4.21 0.29 -4.06
CA LEU A 82 -3.12 -0.10 -4.94
C LEU A 82 -3.24 -1.58 -5.31
N LYS A 83 -3.43 -1.85 -6.59
CA LYS A 83 -3.38 -3.20 -7.11
C LYS A 83 -1.94 -3.49 -7.49
N ILE A 84 -1.31 -4.35 -6.73
CA ILE A 84 0.10 -4.68 -6.94
C ILE A 84 0.19 -5.71 -8.06
N LYS A 85 0.96 -5.37 -9.09
CA LYS A 85 1.20 -6.26 -10.23
C LYS A 85 2.37 -7.17 -9.89
N GLY A 86 2.15 -8.43 -9.96
CA GLY A 86 3.20 -9.39 -9.61
C GLY A 86 3.48 -10.36 -10.70
#